data_d1f78572be7dc44938bdc46f0906ed42
#
_entry.id   d1f78572be7dc44938bdc46f0906ed42
#
_cell.length_a   1.000
_cell.length_b   1.000
_cell.length_c   1.000
_cell.angle_alpha   90.00
_cell.angle_beta   90.00
_cell.angle_gamma   90.00
#
_symmetry.space_group_name_H-M   'P 1'
#
loop_
_entity.id
_entity.type
_entity.pdbx_description
1 polymer ?
#
loop_
_entity_poly.entity_id
_entity_poly.type
_entity_poly.pdbx_seq_one_letter_code
_entity_poly.pdbx_strand_id
1 'polypeptide(L)'
;MTDPTPAGDPHGALPPLAAGAELDRADAALVLIHGRGAPARTLVPLVDALLEGLDGEVAVRLPQAAGAVWYPQRFIVPRAANEPYLSSATQRIELLLDELVAAGVPQQRIVLGGFSQGACLALDVFARRGGRLGAVIAYAGGLIGDVLDPNLYADDLAGTPVFIGSGDPDPHIPTGRVEESATLLRAMGAEVEARLYPGIGHTVNSDELDAGRTLIAQVLRAAD
;
A
#
# COMPACT_ATOMS: atom_id res chain seq x y z
N MET A 1 -16.85 -25.65 -5.01
CA MET A 1 -15.99 -26.34 -4.03
C MET A 1 -14.71 -25.54 -4.03
N THR A 2 -14.48 -24.73 -3.00
CA THR A 2 -13.24 -23.96 -2.83
C THR A 2 -12.19 -24.90 -2.27
N ASP A 3 -11.07 -25.04 -2.97
CA ASP A 3 -9.90 -25.75 -2.46
C ASP A 3 -9.52 -25.19 -1.07
N PRO A 4 -9.24 -26.02 -0.09
CA PRO A 4 -8.81 -25.53 1.22
C PRO A 4 -7.45 -24.83 1.05
N THR A 5 -7.39 -23.56 1.41
CA THR A 5 -6.12 -22.78 1.48
C THR A 5 -5.09 -23.61 2.27
N PRO A 6 -3.86 -23.79 1.78
CA PRO A 6 -2.82 -24.50 2.51
C PRO A 6 -2.62 -23.89 3.91
N ALA A 7 -2.34 -24.71 4.92
CA ALA A 7 -2.23 -24.30 6.31
C ALA A 7 -1.18 -23.19 6.60
N GLY A 8 -0.34 -22.84 5.62
CA GLY A 8 0.67 -21.78 5.68
C GLY A 8 0.38 -20.54 4.83
N ASP A 9 -0.71 -20.52 4.04
CA ASP A 9 -1.08 -19.40 3.17
C ASP A 9 -2.55 -18.99 3.35
N PRO A 10 -2.89 -18.25 4.42
CA PRO A 10 -4.26 -17.85 4.72
C PRO A 10 -4.93 -17.02 3.63
N HIS A 11 -4.18 -16.23 2.86
CA HIS A 11 -4.75 -15.35 1.83
C HIS A 11 -4.83 -16.01 0.46
N GLY A 12 -4.02 -17.03 0.21
CA GLY A 12 -4.05 -17.83 -1.00
C GLY A 12 -4.05 -17.01 -2.29
N ALA A 13 -4.62 -17.59 -3.33
CA ALA A 13 -4.76 -16.97 -4.65
C ALA A 13 -6.15 -16.32 -4.86
N LEU A 14 -6.67 -15.59 -3.88
CA LEU A 14 -7.90 -14.81 -4.08
C LEU A 14 -7.65 -13.75 -5.17
N PRO A 15 -8.43 -13.78 -6.29
CA PRO A 15 -8.22 -12.79 -7.34
C PRO A 15 -8.51 -11.38 -6.80
N PRO A 16 -7.70 -10.37 -7.17
CA PRO A 16 -8.02 -9.00 -6.85
C PRO A 16 -9.27 -8.56 -7.61
N LEU A 17 -10.04 -7.64 -7.04
CA LEU A 17 -11.05 -6.91 -7.81
C LEU A 17 -10.30 -6.02 -8.81
N ALA A 18 -10.60 -6.17 -10.09
CA ALA A 18 -10.07 -5.33 -11.15
C ALA A 18 -11.05 -4.19 -11.46
N ALA A 19 -10.51 -3.00 -11.70
CA ALA A 19 -11.24 -1.81 -12.12
C ALA A 19 -10.34 -0.93 -13.00
N GLY A 20 -10.87 0.17 -13.52
CA GLY A 20 -10.12 1.08 -14.40
C GLY A 20 -9.83 0.47 -15.77
N ALA A 21 -8.70 0.84 -16.34
CA ALA A 21 -8.28 0.39 -17.67
C ALA A 21 -7.87 -1.09 -17.69
N GLU A 22 -7.98 -1.71 -18.86
CA GLU A 22 -7.35 -3.01 -19.12
C GLU A 22 -5.83 -2.86 -19.16
N LEU A 23 -5.09 -3.89 -18.72
CA LEU A 23 -3.63 -3.81 -18.56
C LEU A 23 -2.87 -3.52 -19.87
N ASP A 24 -3.39 -4.00 -20.99
CA ASP A 24 -2.79 -3.79 -22.31
C ASP A 24 -2.90 -2.35 -22.85
N ARG A 25 -3.71 -1.51 -22.19
CA ARG A 25 -3.91 -0.09 -22.52
C ARG A 25 -3.55 0.86 -21.39
N ALA A 26 -3.16 0.32 -20.25
CA ALA A 26 -2.90 1.13 -19.07
C ALA A 26 -1.55 1.85 -19.16
N ASP A 27 -1.56 3.15 -18.91
CA ASP A 27 -0.36 3.99 -18.75
C ASP A 27 0.31 3.75 -17.38
N ALA A 28 -0.48 3.37 -16.38
CA ALA A 28 -0.02 3.06 -15.04
C ALA A 28 -0.93 2.02 -14.36
N ALA A 29 -0.47 1.44 -13.26
CA ALA A 29 -1.29 0.59 -12.41
C ALA A 29 -1.36 1.13 -10.97
N LEU A 30 -2.56 1.08 -10.37
CA LEU A 30 -2.80 1.36 -8.97
C LEU A 30 -3.18 0.08 -8.23
N VAL A 31 -2.36 -0.33 -7.26
CA VAL A 31 -2.70 -1.37 -6.29
C VAL A 31 -3.10 -0.68 -4.99
N LEU A 32 -4.36 -0.84 -4.56
CA LEU A 32 -4.86 -0.21 -3.34
C LEU A 32 -5.37 -1.26 -2.37
N ILE A 33 -4.80 -1.30 -1.15
CA ILE A 33 -4.99 -2.34 -0.15
C ILE A 33 -5.97 -1.86 0.92
N HIS A 34 -7.04 -2.66 1.17
CA HIS A 34 -8.09 -2.30 2.12
C HIS A 34 -7.65 -2.40 3.59
N GLY A 35 -8.36 -1.64 4.44
CA GLY A 35 -8.21 -1.71 5.89
C GLY A 35 -8.83 -2.96 6.51
N ARG A 36 -8.57 -3.18 7.80
CA ARG A 36 -9.12 -4.30 8.58
C ARG A 36 -10.65 -4.29 8.58
N GLY A 37 -11.24 -5.45 8.33
CA GLY A 37 -12.68 -5.68 8.43
C GLY A 37 -13.50 -5.15 7.25
N ALA A 38 -12.86 -4.52 6.25
CA ALA A 38 -13.52 -3.98 5.08
C ALA A 38 -13.24 -4.83 3.84
N PRO A 39 -14.24 -5.22 3.05
CA PRO A 39 -13.98 -5.87 1.77
C PRO A 39 -13.36 -4.90 0.75
N ALA A 40 -12.52 -5.42 -0.17
CA ALA A 40 -11.78 -4.64 -1.16
C ALA A 40 -12.65 -3.64 -1.93
N ARG A 41 -13.90 -4.01 -2.25
CA ARG A 41 -14.86 -3.14 -2.95
C ARG A 41 -15.18 -1.82 -2.22
N THR A 42 -14.93 -1.72 -0.92
CA THR A 42 -15.14 -0.48 -0.16
C THR A 42 -14.14 0.61 -0.53
N LEU A 43 -13.07 0.25 -1.23
CA LEU A 43 -12.08 1.20 -1.75
C LEU A 43 -12.50 1.86 -3.07
N VAL A 44 -13.55 1.37 -3.75
CA VAL A 44 -13.97 1.93 -5.05
C VAL A 44 -14.21 3.45 -4.98
N PRO A 45 -14.93 4.01 -3.99
CA PRO A 45 -15.08 5.46 -3.89
C PRO A 45 -13.75 6.22 -3.68
N LEU A 46 -12.78 5.61 -2.99
CA LEU A 46 -11.44 6.18 -2.82
C LEU A 46 -10.67 6.16 -4.14
N VAL A 47 -10.78 5.07 -4.91
CA VAL A 47 -10.20 4.97 -6.27
C VAL A 47 -10.80 6.04 -7.17
N ASP A 48 -12.13 6.17 -7.20
CA ASP A 48 -12.83 7.17 -8.02
C ASP A 48 -12.33 8.59 -7.69
N ALA A 49 -12.22 8.92 -6.39
CA ALA A 49 -11.71 10.20 -5.94
C ALA A 49 -10.23 10.42 -6.29
N LEU A 50 -9.38 9.38 -6.26
CA LEU A 50 -7.96 9.47 -6.60
C LEU A 50 -7.73 9.65 -8.11
N LEU A 51 -8.59 9.10 -8.94
CA LEU A 51 -8.44 9.14 -10.40
C LEU A 51 -9.24 10.27 -11.06
N GLU A 52 -10.12 10.95 -10.31
CA GLU A 52 -10.94 12.05 -10.82
C GLU A 52 -10.10 13.17 -11.45
N GLY A 53 -10.36 13.47 -12.72
CA GLY A 53 -9.70 14.56 -13.45
C GLY A 53 -8.25 14.29 -13.84
N LEU A 54 -7.76 13.06 -13.71
CA LEU A 54 -6.45 12.69 -14.23
C LEU A 54 -6.54 12.33 -15.72
N ASP A 55 -5.57 12.80 -16.50
CA ASP A 55 -5.40 12.40 -17.88
C ASP A 55 -4.50 11.16 -17.95
N GLY A 56 -5.03 10.05 -18.47
CA GLY A 56 -4.32 8.77 -18.62
C GLY A 56 -5.14 7.58 -18.17
N GLU A 57 -4.78 6.41 -18.67
CA GLU A 57 -5.46 5.15 -18.42
C GLU A 57 -4.81 4.40 -17.26
N VAL A 58 -5.51 4.23 -16.13
CA VAL A 58 -4.99 3.57 -14.94
C VAL A 58 -5.67 2.22 -14.74
N ALA A 59 -4.91 1.13 -14.77
CA ALA A 59 -5.40 -0.18 -14.35
C ALA A 59 -5.42 -0.27 -12.82
N VAL A 60 -6.54 -0.68 -12.23
CA VAL A 60 -6.70 -0.77 -10.78
C VAL A 60 -6.79 -2.22 -10.33
N ARG A 61 -6.09 -2.55 -9.25
CA ARG A 61 -6.16 -3.84 -8.59
C ARG A 61 -6.38 -3.65 -7.09
N LEU A 62 -7.50 -4.20 -6.60
CA LEU A 62 -7.87 -4.14 -5.18
C LEU A 62 -7.80 -5.57 -4.62
N PRO A 63 -6.67 -5.98 -4.03
CA PRO A 63 -6.52 -7.30 -3.44
C PRO A 63 -7.44 -7.49 -2.23
N GLN A 64 -7.89 -8.73 -2.02
CA GLN A 64 -8.82 -9.10 -0.95
C GLN A 64 -8.12 -10.01 0.07
N ALA A 65 -8.14 -9.63 1.34
CA ALA A 65 -7.71 -10.49 2.44
C ALA A 65 -8.77 -11.54 2.78
N ALA A 66 -8.35 -12.75 3.13
CA ALA A 66 -9.24 -13.75 3.71
C ALA A 66 -9.89 -13.20 4.99
N GLY A 67 -11.21 -13.34 5.11
CA GLY A 67 -11.97 -12.77 6.22
C GLY A 67 -11.87 -11.24 6.36
N ALA A 68 -11.41 -10.55 5.30
CA ALA A 68 -11.18 -9.09 5.28
C ALA A 68 -10.16 -8.61 6.34
N VAL A 69 -9.20 -9.44 6.74
CA VAL A 69 -8.14 -9.12 7.72
C VAL A 69 -6.81 -9.63 7.22
N TRP A 70 -5.84 -8.73 6.99
CA TRP A 70 -4.51 -9.08 6.47
C TRP A 70 -3.64 -9.80 7.51
N TYR A 71 -3.75 -9.40 8.78
CA TYR A 71 -3.06 -10.04 9.90
C TYR A 71 -3.84 -9.80 11.22
N PRO A 72 -3.81 -10.73 12.19
CA PRO A 72 -4.77 -10.74 13.30
C PRO A 72 -4.53 -9.67 14.36
N GLN A 73 -3.27 -9.36 14.70
CA GLN A 73 -2.93 -8.43 15.78
C GLN A 73 -2.71 -7.00 15.25
N ARG A 74 -2.34 -6.08 16.15
CA ARG A 74 -1.93 -4.72 15.78
C ARG A 74 -0.62 -4.76 15.01
N PHE A 75 -0.40 -3.78 14.14
CA PHE A 75 0.85 -3.69 13.35
C PHE A 75 2.10 -3.35 14.19
N ILE A 76 1.93 -2.81 15.40
CA ILE A 76 3.00 -2.42 16.33
C ILE A 76 3.37 -3.49 17.38
N VAL A 77 2.95 -4.73 17.19
CA VAL A 77 3.39 -5.86 18.02
C VAL A 77 4.53 -6.63 17.31
N PRO A 78 5.24 -7.54 18.01
CA PRO A 78 6.22 -8.40 17.36
C PRO A 78 5.64 -9.08 16.12
N ARG A 79 6.37 -9.02 15.00
CA ARG A 79 5.91 -9.58 13.71
C ARG A 79 5.45 -11.04 13.84
N ALA A 80 6.15 -11.83 14.67
CA ALA A 80 5.81 -13.23 14.92
C ALA A 80 4.38 -13.43 15.47
N ALA A 81 3.81 -12.44 16.14
CA ALA A 81 2.42 -12.50 16.64
C ALA A 81 1.37 -12.39 15.52
N ASN A 82 1.80 -12.01 14.32
CA ASN A 82 0.96 -11.89 13.14
C ASN A 82 1.16 -13.02 12.12
N GLU A 83 2.05 -13.98 12.40
CA GLU A 83 2.27 -15.12 11.51
C GLU A 83 1.20 -16.22 11.69
N PRO A 84 0.89 -16.99 10.63
CA PRO A 84 1.45 -16.92 9.27
C PRO A 84 0.76 -15.90 8.35
N TYR A 85 -0.21 -15.14 8.88
CA TYR A 85 -1.03 -14.21 8.10
C TYR A 85 -0.22 -13.07 7.48
N LEU A 86 0.77 -12.53 8.21
CA LEU A 86 1.58 -11.43 7.73
C LEU A 86 2.46 -11.85 6.55
N SER A 87 3.12 -13.00 6.64
CA SER A 87 3.91 -13.54 5.54
C SER A 87 3.05 -13.84 4.31
N SER A 88 1.88 -14.45 4.50
CA SER A 88 0.92 -14.71 3.41
C SER A 88 0.42 -13.41 2.77
N ALA A 89 0.11 -12.37 3.57
CA ALA A 89 -0.31 -11.08 3.07
C ALA A 89 0.80 -10.40 2.25
N THR A 90 2.03 -10.38 2.77
CA THR A 90 3.19 -9.82 2.07
C THR A 90 3.39 -10.52 0.73
N GLN A 91 3.45 -11.85 0.73
CA GLN A 91 3.62 -12.66 -0.48
C GLN A 91 2.50 -12.40 -1.51
N ARG A 92 1.23 -12.28 -1.05
CA ARG A 92 0.11 -12.02 -1.95
C ARG A 92 0.26 -10.67 -2.68
N ILE A 93 0.72 -9.64 -1.98
CA ILE A 93 0.95 -8.32 -2.61
C ILE A 93 2.17 -8.36 -3.53
N GLU A 94 3.27 -9.00 -3.12
CA GLU A 94 4.47 -9.17 -3.96
C GLU A 94 4.13 -9.88 -5.27
N LEU A 95 3.40 -11.00 -5.21
CA LEU A 95 2.94 -11.72 -6.40
C LEU A 95 2.07 -10.85 -7.31
N LEU A 96 1.18 -10.03 -6.75
CA LEU A 96 0.36 -9.11 -7.54
C LEU A 96 1.20 -8.05 -8.26
N LEU A 97 2.24 -7.52 -7.62
CA LEU A 97 3.17 -6.60 -8.26
C LEU A 97 3.94 -7.29 -9.41
N ASP A 98 4.38 -8.52 -9.20
CA ASP A 98 5.07 -9.32 -10.21
C ASP A 98 4.15 -9.68 -11.38
N GLU A 99 2.87 -9.99 -11.12
CA GLU A 99 1.84 -10.20 -12.15
C GLU A 99 1.65 -8.96 -13.03
N LEU A 100 1.64 -7.75 -12.44
CA LEU A 100 1.54 -6.49 -13.20
C LEU A 100 2.76 -6.26 -14.08
N VAL A 101 3.96 -6.49 -13.55
CA VAL A 101 5.22 -6.37 -14.33
C VAL A 101 5.25 -7.38 -15.46
N ALA A 102 4.86 -8.63 -15.21
CA ALA A 102 4.79 -9.68 -16.23
C ALA A 102 3.73 -9.38 -17.32
N ALA A 103 2.68 -8.64 -16.99
CA ALA A 103 1.68 -8.15 -17.93
C ALA A 103 2.12 -6.91 -18.73
N GLY A 104 3.36 -6.42 -18.52
CA GLY A 104 3.96 -5.33 -19.29
C GLY A 104 3.90 -3.96 -18.62
N VAL A 105 3.37 -3.83 -17.40
CA VAL A 105 3.38 -2.55 -16.67
C VAL A 105 4.77 -2.34 -16.06
N PRO A 106 5.55 -1.32 -16.46
CA PRO A 106 6.84 -1.06 -15.84
C PRO A 106 6.72 -0.81 -14.33
N GLN A 107 7.65 -1.31 -13.54
CA GLN A 107 7.61 -1.17 -12.08
C GLN A 107 7.50 0.31 -11.65
N GLN A 108 8.17 1.22 -12.37
CA GLN A 108 8.12 2.66 -12.15
C GLN A 108 6.77 3.30 -12.47
N ARG A 109 5.83 2.55 -13.04
CA ARG A 109 4.44 2.95 -13.31
C ARG A 109 3.43 2.26 -12.41
N ILE A 110 3.89 1.55 -11.39
CA ILE A 110 3.02 0.95 -10.39
C ILE A 110 2.96 1.85 -9.17
N VAL A 111 1.76 2.27 -8.80
CA VAL A 111 1.47 2.95 -7.54
C VAL A 111 0.93 1.92 -6.55
N LEU A 112 1.60 1.76 -5.42
CA LEU A 112 1.18 0.89 -4.34
C LEU A 112 0.63 1.73 -3.20
N GLY A 113 -0.59 1.45 -2.75
CA GLY A 113 -1.17 2.22 -1.65
C GLY A 113 -2.12 1.41 -0.79
N GLY A 114 -2.65 2.07 0.24
CA GLY A 114 -3.64 1.47 1.12
C GLY A 114 -4.15 2.40 2.19
N PHE A 115 -5.17 1.91 2.90
CA PHE A 115 -5.72 2.56 4.07
C PHE A 115 -5.56 1.68 5.31
N SER A 116 -5.16 2.29 6.44
CA SER A 116 -5.09 1.62 7.75
C SER A 116 -4.21 0.36 7.71
N GLN A 117 -4.73 -0.82 8.00
CA GLN A 117 -4.01 -2.09 7.91
C GLN A 117 -3.38 -2.30 6.52
N GLY A 118 -4.09 -1.89 5.45
CA GLY A 118 -3.58 -1.94 4.09
C GLY A 118 -2.46 -0.95 3.83
N ALA A 119 -2.48 0.23 4.45
CA ALA A 119 -1.39 1.20 4.36
C ALA A 119 -0.12 0.69 5.04
N CYS A 120 -0.27 0.05 6.21
CA CYS A 120 0.85 -0.58 6.90
C CYS A 120 1.46 -1.70 6.04
N LEU A 121 0.62 -2.54 5.42
CA LEU A 121 1.08 -3.61 4.54
C LEU A 121 1.75 -3.06 3.27
N ALA A 122 1.21 -2.00 2.65
CA ALA A 122 1.81 -1.37 1.48
C ALA A 122 3.22 -0.85 1.77
N LEU A 123 3.40 -0.13 2.89
CA LEU A 123 4.71 0.36 3.31
C LEU A 123 5.70 -0.78 3.60
N ASP A 124 5.25 -1.82 4.29
CA ASP A 124 6.10 -2.96 4.67
C ASP A 124 6.54 -3.77 3.45
N VAL A 125 5.62 -4.06 2.51
CA VAL A 125 5.94 -4.73 1.24
C VAL A 125 6.93 -3.90 0.43
N PHE A 126 6.68 -2.60 0.28
CA PHE A 126 7.57 -1.71 -0.46
C PHE A 126 8.97 -1.67 0.15
N ALA A 127 9.07 -1.47 1.48
CA ALA A 127 10.36 -1.41 2.17
C ALA A 127 11.16 -2.73 2.05
N ARG A 128 10.49 -3.87 2.03
CA ARG A 128 11.13 -5.20 1.90
C ARG A 128 11.52 -5.53 0.48
N ARG A 129 10.66 -5.18 -0.49
CA ARG A 129 10.90 -5.43 -1.91
C ARG A 129 12.07 -4.62 -2.44
N GLY A 130 12.15 -3.34 -2.06
CA GLY A 130 13.15 -2.42 -2.58
C GLY A 130 12.95 -2.00 -4.03
N GLY A 131 13.92 -1.25 -4.54
CA GLY A 131 13.90 -0.74 -5.89
C GLY A 131 12.88 0.39 -6.10
N ARG A 132 12.69 0.80 -7.37
CA ARG A 132 11.82 1.93 -7.72
C ARG A 132 10.42 1.49 -8.09
N LEU A 133 9.43 1.93 -7.31
CA LEU A 133 8.03 2.00 -7.73
C LEU A 133 7.70 3.38 -8.30
N GLY A 134 6.56 3.50 -8.96
CA GLY A 134 6.03 4.79 -9.39
C GLY A 134 5.80 5.72 -8.21
N ALA A 135 5.04 5.27 -7.22
CA ALA A 135 4.83 5.94 -5.94
C ALA A 135 4.30 4.96 -4.88
N VAL A 136 4.38 5.37 -3.60
CA VAL A 136 3.69 4.68 -2.50
C VAL A 136 2.80 5.66 -1.75
N ILE A 137 1.54 5.26 -1.47
CA ILE A 137 0.54 6.11 -0.80
C ILE A 137 0.00 5.36 0.42
N ALA A 138 0.28 5.88 1.61
CA ALA A 138 -0.16 5.28 2.86
C ALA A 138 -1.09 6.23 3.63
N TYR A 139 -2.38 5.94 3.63
CA TYR A 139 -3.37 6.65 4.41
C TYR A 139 -3.56 5.98 5.76
N ALA A 140 -3.24 6.67 6.83
CA ALA A 140 -3.28 6.17 8.22
C ALA A 140 -2.49 4.87 8.39
N GLY A 141 -1.16 4.89 8.19
CA GLY A 141 -0.30 3.72 8.26
C GLY A 141 1.13 4.00 8.74
N GLY A 142 1.87 2.93 8.98
CA GLY A 142 3.28 2.92 9.31
C GLY A 142 3.87 1.52 9.16
N LEU A 143 5.19 1.39 9.18
CA LEU A 143 5.90 0.11 9.06
C LEU A 143 5.55 -0.86 10.19
N ILE A 144 5.48 -2.16 9.86
CA ILE A 144 5.00 -3.23 10.73
C ILE A 144 6.13 -3.77 11.63
N GLY A 145 5.82 -3.96 12.92
CA GLY A 145 6.70 -4.54 13.93
C GLY A 145 6.68 -3.71 15.22
N ASP A 146 7.06 -4.29 16.32
CA ASP A 146 7.29 -3.58 17.60
C ASP A 146 8.57 -2.74 17.53
N VAL A 147 9.60 -3.29 16.88
CA VAL A 147 10.85 -2.62 16.54
C VAL A 147 11.01 -2.63 15.02
N LEU A 148 11.44 -1.50 14.45
CA LEU A 148 11.81 -1.41 13.04
C LEU A 148 13.27 -1.85 12.88
N ASP A 149 13.48 -3.11 12.50
CA ASP A 149 14.81 -3.65 12.24
C ASP A 149 15.21 -3.40 10.78
N PRO A 150 16.21 -2.53 10.50
CA PRO A 150 16.65 -2.23 9.13
C PRO A 150 17.08 -3.48 8.34
N ASN A 151 17.55 -4.53 9.01
CA ASN A 151 17.99 -5.75 8.33
C ASN A 151 16.85 -6.57 7.69
N LEU A 152 15.60 -6.22 8.00
CA LEU A 152 14.41 -6.82 7.39
C LEU A 152 14.04 -6.19 6.05
N TYR A 153 14.64 -5.08 5.70
CA TYR A 153 14.28 -4.25 4.55
C TYR A 153 15.37 -4.24 3.49
N ALA A 154 15.03 -3.78 2.30
CA ALA A 154 15.97 -3.65 1.19
C ALA A 154 17.01 -2.55 1.44
N ASP A 155 18.13 -2.62 0.74
CA ASP A 155 19.21 -1.64 0.88
C ASP A 155 18.89 -0.28 0.25
N ASP A 156 18.03 -0.24 -0.80
CA ASP A 156 17.73 0.97 -1.56
C ASP A 156 16.29 0.98 -2.08
N LEU A 157 15.61 2.10 -1.91
CA LEU A 157 14.26 2.39 -2.41
C LEU A 157 14.27 3.31 -3.65
N ALA A 158 15.46 3.57 -4.20
CA ALA A 158 15.73 4.18 -5.50
C ALA A 158 14.97 5.50 -5.79
N GLY A 159 14.84 6.37 -4.78
CA GLY A 159 14.16 7.65 -4.91
C GLY A 159 12.64 7.53 -5.16
N THR A 160 12.00 6.42 -4.76
CA THR A 160 10.53 6.27 -4.89
C THR A 160 9.82 7.34 -4.07
N PRO A 161 8.89 8.11 -4.67
CA PRO A 161 8.05 9.05 -3.93
C PRO A 161 7.09 8.30 -3.00
N VAL A 162 7.04 8.71 -1.73
CA VAL A 162 6.18 8.11 -0.71
C VAL A 162 5.39 9.19 0.00
N PHE A 163 4.08 9.06 0.05
CA PHE A 163 3.21 9.87 0.90
C PHE A 163 2.71 9.05 2.08
N ILE A 164 2.83 9.60 3.30
CA ILE A 164 2.24 9.03 4.51
C ILE A 164 1.39 10.12 5.17
N GLY A 165 0.07 9.95 5.16
CA GLY A 165 -0.87 10.82 5.88
C GLY A 165 -1.46 10.10 7.08
N SER A 166 -1.67 10.80 8.21
CA SER A 166 -2.35 10.24 9.39
C SER A 166 -2.96 11.33 10.25
N GLY A 167 -4.12 11.04 10.83
CA GLY A 167 -4.73 11.92 11.82
C GLY A 167 -3.94 12.01 13.13
N ASP A 168 -4.12 13.09 13.88
CA ASP A 168 -3.53 13.31 15.19
C ASP A 168 -4.59 13.93 16.15
N PRO A 169 -5.12 13.17 17.13
CA PRO A 169 -4.80 11.79 17.44
C PRO A 169 -5.51 10.78 16.54
N ASP A 170 -4.80 9.71 16.13
CA ASP A 170 -5.39 8.54 15.52
C ASP A 170 -5.39 7.38 16.56
N PRO A 171 -6.54 6.74 16.86
CA PRO A 171 -6.62 5.69 17.90
C PRO A 171 -5.90 4.39 17.49
N HIS A 172 -5.58 4.22 16.22
CA HIS A 172 -4.98 3.00 15.68
C HIS A 172 -3.52 3.19 15.28
N ILE A 173 -3.17 4.36 14.77
CA ILE A 173 -1.84 4.67 14.21
C ILE A 173 -1.14 5.71 15.10
N PRO A 174 -0.19 5.31 15.95
CA PRO A 174 0.58 6.26 16.75
C PRO A 174 1.41 7.19 15.86
N THR A 175 1.36 8.51 16.11
CA THR A 175 2.11 9.52 15.34
C THR A 175 3.61 9.24 15.35
N GLY A 176 4.18 8.82 16.48
CA GLY A 176 5.59 8.41 16.56
C GLY A 176 5.98 7.29 15.59
N ARG A 177 5.06 6.33 15.32
CA ARG A 177 5.32 5.28 14.35
C ARG A 177 5.30 5.80 12.90
N VAL A 178 4.47 6.80 12.59
CA VAL A 178 4.49 7.49 11.29
C VAL A 178 5.85 8.17 11.09
N GLU A 179 6.34 8.89 12.08
CA GLU A 179 7.62 9.61 12.05
C GLU A 179 8.82 8.64 11.95
N GLU A 180 8.82 7.56 12.74
CA GLU A 180 9.84 6.49 12.66
C GLU A 180 9.88 5.85 11.27
N SER A 181 8.70 5.53 10.71
CA SER A 181 8.57 4.94 9.38
C SER A 181 9.11 5.89 8.30
N ALA A 182 8.72 7.15 8.33
CA ALA A 182 9.19 8.15 7.39
C ALA A 182 10.71 8.35 7.48
N THR A 183 11.26 8.35 8.69
CA THR A 183 12.71 8.49 8.92
C THR A 183 13.48 7.30 8.33
N LEU A 184 13.02 6.09 8.59
CA LEU A 184 13.67 4.88 8.07
C LEU A 184 13.59 4.81 6.54
N LEU A 185 12.42 5.05 5.95
CA LEU A 185 12.24 5.03 4.49
C LEU A 185 13.12 6.08 3.78
N ARG A 186 13.28 7.28 4.37
CA ARG A 186 14.23 8.29 3.86
C ARG A 186 15.67 7.80 3.93
N ALA A 187 16.06 7.17 5.03
CA ALA A 187 17.41 6.60 5.19
C ALA A 187 17.70 5.49 4.16
N MET A 188 16.64 4.81 3.67
CA MET A 188 16.69 3.80 2.61
C MET A 188 16.57 4.43 1.20
N GLY A 189 16.63 5.75 1.05
CA GLY A 189 16.65 6.41 -0.26
C GLY A 189 15.29 6.73 -0.87
N ALA A 190 14.17 6.62 -0.13
CA ALA A 190 12.88 7.07 -0.61
C ALA A 190 12.68 8.58 -0.44
N GLU A 191 11.90 9.21 -1.32
CA GLU A 191 11.46 10.60 -1.21
C GLU A 191 10.15 10.67 -0.41
N VAL A 192 10.24 10.79 0.93
CA VAL A 192 9.07 10.67 1.81
C VAL A 192 8.51 12.02 2.21
N GLU A 193 7.23 12.23 1.91
CA GLU A 193 6.41 13.27 2.50
C GLU A 193 5.48 12.65 3.56
N ALA A 194 5.63 13.08 4.82
CA ALA A 194 4.77 12.65 5.91
C ALA A 194 4.00 13.85 6.47
N ARG A 195 2.65 13.73 6.56
CA ARG A 195 1.76 14.77 7.09
C ARG A 195 0.93 14.21 8.24
N LEU A 196 0.95 14.94 9.37
CA LEU A 196 0.07 14.69 10.50
C LEU A 196 -1.03 15.76 10.52
N TYR A 197 -2.28 15.33 10.71
CA TYR A 197 -3.45 16.21 10.63
C TYR A 197 -4.11 16.39 11.99
N PRO A 198 -3.82 17.50 12.70
CA PRO A 198 -4.39 17.75 14.03
C PRO A 198 -5.92 17.79 14.01
N GLY A 199 -6.54 17.07 14.97
CA GLY A 199 -8.00 16.99 15.11
C GLY A 199 -8.71 16.09 14.09
N ILE A 200 -7.98 15.48 13.17
CA ILE A 200 -8.50 14.47 12.25
C ILE A 200 -8.29 13.10 12.88
N GLY A 201 -9.33 12.28 12.93
CA GLY A 201 -9.24 10.90 13.42
C GLY A 201 -8.79 9.92 12.33
N HIS A 202 -9.18 8.65 12.49
CA HIS A 202 -8.83 7.55 11.57
C HIS A 202 -9.66 7.59 10.28
N THR A 203 -9.30 8.46 9.36
CA THR A 203 -10.00 8.69 8.08
C THR A 203 -9.02 9.24 7.04
N VAL A 204 -9.46 9.38 5.80
CA VAL A 204 -8.74 10.09 4.74
C VAL A 204 -9.41 11.44 4.53
N ASN A 205 -8.64 12.53 4.54
CA ASN A 205 -9.13 13.88 4.28
C ASN A 205 -8.81 14.35 2.86
N SER A 206 -9.31 15.52 2.48
CA SER A 206 -9.12 16.06 1.12
C SER A 206 -7.67 16.36 0.76
N ASP A 207 -6.88 16.84 1.72
CA ASP A 207 -5.45 17.14 1.50
C ASP A 207 -4.64 15.86 1.24
N GLU A 208 -4.97 14.76 1.94
CA GLU A 208 -4.40 13.44 1.67
C GLU A 208 -4.78 12.92 0.29
N LEU A 209 -6.04 13.09 -0.13
CA LEU A 209 -6.50 12.74 -1.48
C LEU A 209 -5.75 13.52 -2.55
N ASP A 210 -5.55 14.83 -2.36
CA ASP A 210 -4.84 15.69 -3.30
C ASP A 210 -3.34 15.30 -3.38
N ALA A 211 -2.72 14.93 -2.28
CA ALA A 211 -1.35 14.39 -2.28
C ALA A 211 -1.27 13.08 -3.06
N GLY A 212 -2.17 12.13 -2.83
CA GLY A 212 -2.23 10.87 -3.57
C GLY A 212 -2.47 11.08 -5.06
N ARG A 213 -3.43 11.95 -5.42
CA ARG A 213 -3.73 12.33 -6.80
C ARG A 213 -2.51 12.95 -7.50
N THR A 214 -1.77 13.80 -6.78
CA THR A 214 -0.54 14.41 -7.29
C THR A 214 0.52 13.36 -7.63
N LEU A 215 0.73 12.37 -6.77
CA LEU A 215 1.68 11.29 -7.04
C LEU A 215 1.27 10.43 -8.23
N ILE A 216 -0.01 10.07 -8.35
CA ILE A 216 -0.51 9.32 -9.52
C ILE A 216 -0.32 10.12 -10.81
N ALA A 217 -0.64 11.44 -10.79
CA ALA A 217 -0.42 12.32 -11.92
C ALA A 217 1.06 12.44 -12.32
N GLN A 218 1.99 12.40 -11.35
CA GLN A 218 3.43 12.36 -11.63
C GLN A 218 3.84 11.08 -12.34
N VAL A 219 3.32 9.93 -11.89
CA VAL A 219 3.57 8.63 -12.52
C VAL A 219 3.05 8.59 -13.96
N LEU A 220 1.86 9.14 -14.23
CA LEU A 220 1.28 9.23 -15.56
C LEU A 220 2.12 10.11 -16.48
N ARG A 221 2.62 11.26 -15.99
CA ARG A 221 3.48 12.18 -16.78
C ARG A 221 4.89 11.67 -17.03
N ALA A 222 5.45 10.83 -16.15
CA ALA A 222 6.79 10.26 -16.34
C ALA A 222 6.84 9.22 -17.49
N ALA A 223 5.74 9.04 -18.21
CA ALA A 223 5.57 8.11 -19.31
C ALA A 223 6.22 8.55 -20.62
N ASP A 224 6.58 9.82 -20.72
CA ASP A 224 7.21 10.44 -21.90
C ASP A 224 8.74 10.52 -21.72
#